data_faa9b57f4a04df664cfce8b92fac5d7d
#
_entry.id   faa9b57f4a04df664cfce8b92fac5d7d
#
_cell.length_a   1.000
_cell.length_b   1.000
_cell.length_c   1.000
_cell.angle_alpha   90.00
_cell.angle_beta   90.00
_cell.angle_gamma   90.00
#
_symmetry.space_group_name_H-M   'P 1'
#
loop_
_entity.id
_entity.type
_entity.pdbx_description
1 polymer ?
#
loop_
_entity_poly.entity_id
_entity_poly.type
_entity_poly.pdbx_seq_one_letter_code
_entity_poly.pdbx_strand_id
1 'polypeptide(L)'
;KCFLLLKKHYKKIKKEYFLFKDKVFAEAKDFSQDVQYVKGGTWNALGVYICDKKLQDEKSFPTLYKILDKFPYKMIVSYMVVGAGVEIGEHTDKEKGWKFHITLDDGGGDNSGMDYNFINKKGWPQIETHIFKEGETIKFKPEFPHNGWNKNSKNRLTLLIDFYCEKEYNKKDFNQYVSNYNKVWGGLDELYEWYQKKKKAA
;
A
#
# COMPACT_ATOMS: atom_id res chain seq x y z
N LYS A 1 17.40 -4.85 -1.74
CA LYS A 1 18.23 -3.59 -1.75
C LYS A 1 17.35 -2.34 -1.65
N CYS A 2 16.26 -2.24 -2.43
CA CYS A 2 15.35 -1.08 -2.40
C CYS A 2 14.62 -0.91 -1.06
N PHE A 3 14.10 -1.99 -0.45
CA PHE A 3 13.45 -1.92 0.88
C PHE A 3 14.37 -1.36 1.97
N LEU A 4 15.67 -1.68 1.92
CA LEU A 4 16.66 -1.10 2.83
C LEU A 4 16.82 0.41 2.61
N LEU A 5 16.69 0.89 1.36
CA LEU A 5 16.71 2.32 1.05
C LEU A 5 15.46 3.02 1.56
N LEU A 6 14.28 2.40 1.42
CA LEU A 6 13.04 2.94 2.01
C LEU A 6 13.16 3.05 3.53
N LYS A 7 13.60 1.97 4.19
CA LYS A 7 13.84 1.98 5.66
C LYS A 7 14.86 3.04 6.06
N LYS A 8 15.96 3.18 5.31
CA LYS A 8 16.99 4.20 5.57
C LYS A 8 16.47 5.64 5.44
N HIS A 9 15.54 5.88 4.50
CA HIS A 9 15.08 7.21 4.15
C HIS A 9 13.65 7.53 4.61
N TYR A 10 13.02 6.69 5.45
CA TYR A 10 11.63 6.82 5.80
C TYR A 10 11.26 8.20 6.39
N LYS A 11 12.13 8.80 7.21
CA LYS A 11 11.90 10.14 7.77
C LYS A 11 11.79 11.23 6.70
N LYS A 12 12.60 11.14 5.62
CA LYS A 12 12.51 12.06 4.49
C LYS A 12 11.21 11.82 3.72
N ILE A 13 10.86 10.57 3.46
CA ILE A 13 9.61 10.18 2.79
C ILE A 13 8.39 10.63 3.60
N LYS A 14 8.41 10.46 4.94
CA LYS A 14 7.40 11.02 5.85
C LYS A 14 7.28 12.53 5.70
N LYS A 15 8.41 13.25 5.68
CA LYS A 15 8.43 14.71 5.52
C LYS A 15 7.86 15.14 4.17
N GLU A 16 8.21 14.48 3.07
CA GLU A 16 7.64 14.75 1.74
C GLU A 16 6.11 14.62 1.76
N TYR A 17 5.57 13.58 2.39
CA TYR A 17 4.12 13.42 2.55
C TYR A 17 3.47 14.59 3.30
N PHE A 18 4.05 15.03 4.42
CA PHE A 18 3.47 16.13 5.21
C PHE A 18 3.59 17.49 4.53
N LEU A 19 4.61 17.72 3.73
CA LEU A 19 4.81 18.94 2.96
C LEU A 19 3.91 19.04 1.72
N PHE A 20 3.47 17.89 1.19
CA PHE A 20 2.60 17.86 0.03
C PHE A 20 1.19 18.38 0.39
N LYS A 21 0.75 19.46 -0.28
CA LYS A 21 -0.51 20.15 0.04
C LYS A 21 -1.69 19.66 -0.79
N ASP A 22 -1.46 19.30 -2.05
CA ASP A 22 -2.50 18.97 -3.02
C ASP A 22 -2.93 17.48 -2.91
N LYS A 23 -3.25 17.05 -1.68
CA LYS A 23 -3.61 15.66 -1.41
C LYS A 23 -5.02 15.35 -1.89
N VAL A 24 -5.11 14.51 -2.90
CA VAL A 24 -6.35 13.90 -3.32
C VAL A 24 -6.36 12.46 -2.83
N PHE A 25 -7.22 12.17 -1.87
CA PHE A 25 -7.36 10.83 -1.32
C PHE A 25 -8.45 10.04 -2.05
N ALA A 26 -8.14 8.77 -2.36
CA ALA A 26 -9.13 7.76 -2.59
C ALA A 26 -9.58 7.20 -1.24
N GLU A 27 -10.88 7.10 -1.01
CA GLU A 27 -11.42 6.37 0.14
C GLU A 27 -11.40 4.86 -0.14
N ALA A 28 -11.47 4.04 0.91
CA ALA A 28 -11.49 2.58 0.76
C ALA A 28 -12.51 2.10 -0.28
N LYS A 29 -13.70 2.69 -0.31
CA LYS A 29 -14.76 2.38 -1.29
C LYS A 29 -14.39 2.64 -2.76
N ASP A 30 -13.38 3.48 -3.01
CA ASP A 30 -12.95 3.85 -4.37
C ASP A 30 -11.93 2.86 -4.93
N PHE A 31 -11.25 2.07 -4.08
CA PHE A 31 -10.17 1.18 -4.50
C PHE A 31 -10.26 -0.26 -3.97
N SER A 32 -11.19 -0.54 -3.06
CA SER A 32 -11.40 -1.87 -2.50
C SER A 32 -12.86 -2.27 -2.57
N GLN A 33 -13.13 -3.49 -3.03
CA GLN A 33 -14.46 -4.10 -2.92
C GLN A 33 -14.73 -4.58 -1.50
N ASP A 34 -13.71 -4.63 -0.66
CA ASP A 34 -13.76 -5.16 0.71
C ASP A 34 -14.07 -4.07 1.75
N VAL A 35 -14.65 -2.94 1.31
CA VAL A 35 -15.09 -1.84 2.19
C VAL A 35 -16.01 -2.32 3.31
N GLN A 36 -16.79 -3.36 3.06
CA GLN A 36 -17.65 -4.00 4.07
C GLN A 36 -16.88 -4.50 5.30
N TYR A 37 -15.56 -4.71 5.18
CA TYR A 37 -14.72 -5.15 6.29
C TYR A 37 -14.11 -3.99 7.07
N VAL A 38 -14.30 -2.73 6.64
CA VAL A 38 -13.79 -1.55 7.35
C VAL A 38 -14.81 -1.04 8.35
N LYS A 39 -14.44 -1.01 9.64
CA LYS A 39 -15.28 -0.51 10.74
C LYS A 39 -14.56 0.58 11.52
N GLY A 40 -15.32 1.47 12.13
CA GLY A 40 -14.82 2.41 13.12
C GLY A 40 -14.20 3.70 12.57
N GLY A 41 -14.23 3.97 11.26
CA GLY A 41 -13.68 5.22 10.71
C GLY A 41 -13.30 5.13 9.24
N THR A 42 -12.25 5.84 8.85
CA THR A 42 -11.83 5.98 7.46
C THR A 42 -10.51 5.26 7.16
N TRP A 43 -10.43 4.68 5.99
CA TRP A 43 -9.21 4.17 5.39
C TRP A 43 -9.03 4.85 4.03
N ASN A 44 -7.98 5.69 3.92
CA ASN A 44 -7.74 6.54 2.77
C ASN A 44 -6.39 6.26 2.14
N ALA A 45 -6.30 6.39 0.82
CA ALA A 45 -5.08 6.21 0.05
C ALA A 45 -4.72 7.46 -0.76
N LEU A 46 -3.48 7.94 -0.63
CA LEU A 46 -2.88 8.90 -1.55
C LEU A 46 -2.00 8.13 -2.54
N GLY A 47 -2.46 7.94 -3.76
CA GLY A 47 -1.74 7.21 -4.80
C GLY A 47 -0.48 7.95 -5.28
N VAL A 48 0.59 7.19 -5.48
CA VAL A 48 1.88 7.65 -6.03
C VAL A 48 2.16 7.01 -7.38
N TYR A 49 1.90 5.69 -7.51
CA TYR A 49 1.98 4.94 -8.76
C TYR A 49 0.78 4.03 -8.92
N ILE A 50 0.36 3.85 -10.17
CA ILE A 50 -0.54 2.77 -10.59
C ILE A 50 0.03 2.16 -11.87
N CYS A 51 0.32 0.85 -11.89
CA CYS A 51 0.88 0.11 -13.02
C CYS A 51 2.11 0.81 -13.63
N ASP A 52 3.08 1.15 -12.81
CA ASP A 52 4.27 1.93 -13.19
C ASP A 52 4.00 3.36 -13.71
N LYS A 53 2.74 3.81 -13.76
CA LYS A 53 2.37 5.20 -14.10
C LYS A 53 2.46 6.09 -12.86
N LYS A 54 3.16 7.20 -12.96
CA LYS A 54 3.27 8.20 -11.90
C LYS A 54 1.97 9.00 -11.76
N LEU A 55 1.46 9.12 -10.54
CA LEU A 55 0.23 9.86 -10.23
C LEU A 55 0.50 11.27 -9.72
N GLN A 56 1.67 11.50 -9.13
CA GLN A 56 2.06 12.77 -8.54
C GLN A 56 3.30 13.35 -9.23
N ASP A 57 3.52 14.66 -9.10
CA ASP A 57 4.73 15.31 -9.58
C ASP A 57 5.96 14.79 -8.80
N GLU A 58 7.03 14.47 -9.52
CA GLU A 58 8.29 13.99 -8.95
C GLU A 58 8.91 14.99 -7.97
N LYS A 59 8.71 16.29 -8.19
CA LYS A 59 9.19 17.35 -7.30
C LYS A 59 8.53 17.31 -5.92
N SER A 60 7.33 16.73 -5.82
CA SER A 60 6.61 16.59 -4.55
C SER A 60 7.17 15.46 -3.69
N PHE A 61 7.73 14.41 -4.31
CA PHE A 61 8.23 13.21 -3.63
C PHE A 61 9.62 12.78 -4.14
N PRO A 62 10.62 13.68 -4.15
CA PRO A 62 11.89 13.42 -4.84
C PRO A 62 12.67 12.24 -4.25
N THR A 63 12.65 12.05 -2.92
CA THR A 63 13.33 10.91 -2.29
C THR A 63 12.62 9.60 -2.61
N LEU A 64 11.29 9.61 -2.53
CA LEU A 64 10.48 8.43 -2.80
C LEU A 64 10.64 7.99 -4.26
N TYR A 65 10.46 8.87 -5.24
CA TYR A 65 10.62 8.55 -6.66
C TYR A 65 12.02 8.03 -7.00
N LYS A 66 13.08 8.69 -6.51
CA LYS A 66 14.46 8.23 -6.70
C LYS A 66 14.70 6.79 -6.21
N ILE A 67 13.98 6.35 -5.20
CA ILE A 67 14.04 4.97 -4.70
C ILE A 67 13.16 4.06 -5.55
N LEU A 68 11.92 4.48 -5.83
CA LEU A 68 10.93 3.68 -6.54
C LEU A 68 11.30 3.41 -8.00
N ASP A 69 12.03 4.31 -8.66
CA ASP A 69 12.53 4.10 -10.03
C ASP A 69 13.47 2.87 -10.14
N LYS A 70 13.98 2.38 -9.00
CA LYS A 70 14.79 1.16 -8.91
C LYS A 70 13.97 -0.10 -8.61
N PHE A 71 12.66 0.05 -8.40
CA PHE A 71 11.73 -1.07 -8.23
C PHE A 71 11.06 -1.37 -9.56
N PRO A 72 11.29 -2.53 -10.15
CA PRO A 72 10.54 -2.97 -11.31
C PRO A 72 9.13 -3.42 -10.89
N TYR A 73 8.21 -3.39 -11.86
CA TYR A 73 6.89 -4.01 -11.75
C TYR A 73 6.07 -3.57 -10.54
N LYS A 74 6.05 -2.26 -10.27
CA LYS A 74 5.16 -1.65 -9.29
C LYS A 74 3.72 -1.69 -9.80
N MET A 75 2.84 -2.25 -9.00
CA MET A 75 1.41 -2.27 -9.28
C MET A 75 0.75 -1.04 -8.69
N ILE A 76 0.73 -0.95 -7.39
CA ILE A 76 0.21 0.19 -6.63
C ILE A 76 1.28 0.65 -5.66
N VAL A 77 1.51 1.95 -5.61
CA VAL A 77 2.24 2.60 -4.53
C VAL A 77 1.39 3.72 -3.97
N SER A 78 1.13 3.68 -2.69
CA SER A 78 0.28 4.67 -2.02
C SER A 78 0.70 4.92 -0.59
N TYR A 79 0.42 6.14 -0.13
CA TYR A 79 0.37 6.41 1.30
C TYR A 79 -1.03 6.04 1.81
N MET A 80 -1.07 5.13 2.76
CA MET A 80 -2.30 4.66 3.39
C MET A 80 -2.48 5.33 4.74
N VAL A 81 -3.63 5.96 4.93
CA VAL A 81 -4.02 6.58 6.19
C VAL A 81 -5.15 5.75 6.80
N VAL A 82 -4.87 5.08 7.89
CA VAL A 82 -5.85 4.32 8.66
C VAL A 82 -6.25 5.12 9.88
N GLY A 83 -7.51 5.53 9.94
CA GLY A 83 -8.07 6.36 11.00
C GLY A 83 -7.95 5.73 12.39
N ALA A 84 -8.02 6.58 13.42
CA ALA A 84 -8.11 6.14 14.80
C ALA A 84 -9.37 5.28 15.00
N GLY A 85 -9.25 4.14 15.71
CA GLY A 85 -10.36 3.22 15.98
C GLY A 85 -10.76 2.33 14.80
N VAL A 86 -10.07 2.39 13.66
CA VAL A 86 -10.40 1.58 12.48
C VAL A 86 -9.99 0.13 12.66
N GLU A 87 -10.89 -0.77 12.28
CA GLU A 87 -10.62 -2.19 12.09
C GLU A 87 -10.91 -2.58 10.64
N ILE A 88 -9.96 -3.27 10.01
CA ILE A 88 -10.06 -3.87 8.68
C ILE A 88 -10.17 -5.38 8.91
N GLY A 89 -11.35 -5.95 8.66
CA GLY A 89 -11.62 -7.36 8.85
C GLY A 89 -10.74 -8.27 8.00
N GLU A 90 -10.74 -9.56 8.33
CA GLU A 90 -9.97 -10.54 7.57
C GLU A 90 -10.47 -10.63 6.13
N HIS A 91 -9.52 -10.57 5.20
CA HIS A 91 -9.74 -10.66 3.75
C HIS A 91 -8.51 -11.25 3.05
N THR A 92 -8.69 -11.56 1.78
CA THR A 92 -7.59 -11.92 0.87
C THR A 92 -7.66 -10.98 -0.31
N ASP A 93 -6.50 -10.50 -0.76
CA ASP A 93 -6.46 -9.82 -2.06
C ASP A 93 -6.37 -10.87 -3.17
N LYS A 94 -7.06 -10.61 -4.26
CA LYS A 94 -7.00 -11.53 -5.42
C LYS A 94 -5.72 -11.38 -6.22
N GLU A 95 -4.92 -10.38 -5.89
CA GLU A 95 -3.65 -10.11 -6.53
C GLU A 95 -2.59 -11.12 -6.10
N LYS A 96 -1.89 -11.64 -7.11
CA LYS A 96 -0.61 -12.32 -6.89
C LYS A 96 0.48 -11.27 -6.76
N GLY A 97 1.53 -11.59 -6.05
CA GLY A 97 2.65 -10.68 -5.84
C GLY A 97 2.98 -10.51 -4.36
N TRP A 98 3.56 -9.38 -4.04
CA TRP A 98 3.99 -9.05 -2.70
C TRP A 98 3.51 -7.68 -2.29
N LYS A 99 3.06 -7.55 -1.04
CA LYS A 99 2.87 -6.27 -0.37
C LYS A 99 4.06 -5.97 0.53
N PHE A 100 4.54 -4.75 0.44
CA PHE A 100 5.52 -4.20 1.36
C PHE A 100 4.93 -2.96 2.03
N HIS A 101 4.96 -2.94 3.34
CA HIS A 101 4.59 -1.76 4.11
C HIS A 101 5.80 -1.22 4.86
N ILE A 102 5.89 0.10 4.94
CA ILE A 102 6.74 0.79 5.90
C ILE A 102 5.89 1.79 6.68
N THR A 103 5.94 1.69 7.99
CA THR A 103 5.23 2.59 8.89
C THR A 103 5.95 3.92 8.93
N LEU A 104 5.27 4.98 8.51
CA LEU A 104 5.80 6.34 8.55
C LEU A 104 5.35 7.07 9.82
N ASP A 105 4.17 6.74 10.33
CA ASP A 105 3.62 7.23 11.59
C ASP A 105 2.71 6.13 12.17
N ASP A 106 2.96 5.72 13.40
CA ASP A 106 2.21 4.63 14.06
C ASP A 106 0.92 5.08 14.75
N GLY A 107 0.64 6.38 14.76
CA GLY A 107 -0.53 6.95 15.43
C GLY A 107 -0.34 7.15 16.93
N GLY A 108 0.90 7.10 17.41
CA GLY A 108 1.27 7.45 18.78
C GLY A 108 1.06 6.35 19.81
N GLY A 109 1.20 5.07 19.44
CA GLY A 109 1.08 3.96 20.38
C GLY A 109 1.35 2.59 19.76
N ASP A 110 1.33 1.56 20.59
CA ASP A 110 1.60 0.17 20.21
C ASP A 110 0.33 -0.64 19.87
N ASN A 111 -0.82 0.02 19.73
CA ASN A 111 -2.10 -0.66 19.49
C ASN A 111 -2.56 -0.51 18.04
N SER A 112 -1.63 -0.64 17.11
CA SER A 112 -1.89 -0.65 15.67
C SER A 112 -1.12 -1.80 15.02
N GLY A 113 -1.80 -2.68 14.30
CA GLY A 113 -1.20 -3.91 13.80
C GLY A 113 -1.97 -4.55 12.67
N MET A 114 -1.49 -5.73 12.29
CA MET A 114 -2.15 -6.66 11.39
C MET A 114 -1.78 -8.09 11.73
N ASP A 115 -2.68 -9.01 11.51
CA ASP A 115 -2.38 -10.44 11.41
C ASP A 115 -2.30 -10.82 9.93
N TYR A 116 -1.39 -11.71 9.58
CA TYR A 116 -1.26 -12.23 8.24
C TYR A 116 -0.87 -13.70 8.25
N ASN A 117 -1.41 -14.45 7.31
CA ASN A 117 -1.12 -15.85 7.14
C ASN A 117 0.03 -16.03 6.15
N PHE A 118 0.81 -17.07 6.35
CA PHE A 118 1.85 -17.49 5.41
C PHE A 118 2.12 -19.00 5.51
N ILE A 119 2.77 -19.54 4.51
CA ILE A 119 3.24 -20.93 4.54
C ILE A 119 4.72 -20.91 4.93
N ASN A 120 5.04 -21.56 6.03
CA ASN A 120 6.42 -21.63 6.51
C ASN A 120 7.29 -22.58 5.64
N LYS A 121 8.58 -22.64 5.92
CA LYS A 121 9.54 -23.45 5.16
C LYS A 121 9.25 -24.97 5.18
N LYS A 122 8.40 -25.43 6.11
CA LYS A 122 7.97 -26.84 6.23
C LYS A 122 6.64 -27.11 5.50
N GLY A 123 6.05 -26.10 4.84
CA GLY A 123 4.76 -26.22 4.15
C GLY A 123 3.53 -26.06 5.07
N TRP A 124 3.70 -25.64 6.31
CA TRP A 124 2.60 -25.49 7.25
C TRP A 124 2.07 -24.05 7.30
N PRO A 125 0.74 -23.86 7.36
CA PRO A 125 0.16 -22.54 7.55
C PRO A 125 0.52 -21.99 8.94
N GLN A 126 0.82 -20.72 8.99
CA GLN A 126 1.14 -19.96 10.21
C GLN A 126 0.43 -18.62 10.15
N ILE A 127 0.13 -18.08 11.32
CA ILE A 127 -0.35 -16.70 11.51
C ILE A 127 0.72 -15.94 12.29
N GLU A 128 1.04 -14.75 11.85
CA GLU A 128 1.95 -13.85 12.54
C GLU A 128 1.29 -12.48 12.73
N THR A 129 1.47 -11.91 13.91
CA THR A 129 1.04 -10.54 14.23
C THR A 129 2.20 -9.58 14.02
N HIS A 130 1.97 -8.55 13.22
CA HIS A 130 2.90 -7.43 13.06
C HIS A 130 2.31 -6.18 13.71
N ILE A 131 3.04 -5.60 14.64
CA ILE A 131 2.71 -4.30 15.24
C ILE A 131 3.40 -3.20 14.44
N PHE A 132 2.63 -2.24 13.99
CA PHE A 132 3.14 -1.11 13.22
C PHE A 132 3.82 -0.10 14.14
N LYS A 133 5.15 -0.05 14.08
CA LYS A 133 5.98 0.94 14.76
C LYS A 133 6.69 1.82 13.73
N GLU A 134 6.84 3.11 14.01
CA GLU A 134 7.47 4.05 13.08
C GLU A 134 8.86 3.55 12.63
N GLY A 135 9.07 3.47 11.32
CA GLY A 135 10.27 2.96 10.66
C GLY A 135 10.33 1.44 10.50
N GLU A 136 9.39 0.68 11.11
CA GLU A 136 9.33 -0.78 10.91
C GLU A 136 8.68 -1.14 9.57
N THR A 137 9.04 -2.32 9.08
CA THR A 137 8.64 -2.81 7.76
C THR A 137 8.11 -4.22 7.83
N ILE A 138 7.11 -4.51 7.00
CA ILE A 138 6.60 -5.85 6.78
C ILE A 138 6.52 -6.15 5.28
N LYS A 139 6.73 -7.39 4.92
CA LYS A 139 6.53 -7.92 3.57
C LYS A 139 5.74 -9.22 3.66
N PHE A 140 4.62 -9.30 2.96
CA PHE A 140 3.76 -10.48 2.95
C PHE A 140 3.11 -10.70 1.60
N LYS A 141 2.52 -11.89 1.40
CA LYS A 141 1.75 -12.24 0.21
C LYS A 141 0.27 -11.96 0.48
N PRO A 142 -0.37 -11.04 -0.26
CA PRO A 142 -1.73 -10.63 0.00
C PRO A 142 -2.79 -11.66 -0.39
N GLU A 143 -2.41 -12.70 -1.15
CA GLU A 143 -3.26 -13.84 -1.49
C GLU A 143 -3.63 -14.72 -0.28
N PHE A 144 -2.91 -14.58 0.85
CA PHE A 144 -3.26 -15.24 2.10
C PHE A 144 -4.13 -14.33 2.98
N PRO A 145 -5.01 -14.92 3.83
CA PRO A 145 -5.83 -14.14 4.74
C PRO A 145 -5.01 -13.20 5.61
N HIS A 146 -5.47 -11.96 5.69
CA HIS A 146 -4.89 -10.93 6.54
C HIS A 146 -5.94 -9.93 6.98
N ASN A 147 -5.66 -9.23 8.07
CA ASN A 147 -6.50 -8.19 8.64
C ASN A 147 -5.68 -6.97 9.00
N GLY A 148 -6.26 -5.99 9.67
CA GLY A 148 -5.52 -4.85 10.19
C GLY A 148 -6.35 -4.01 11.14
N TRP A 149 -5.68 -3.30 12.04
CA TRP A 149 -6.35 -2.38 12.95
C TRP A 149 -5.48 -1.17 13.29
N ASN A 150 -6.14 -0.11 13.73
CA ASN A 150 -5.52 1.03 14.35
C ASN A 150 -6.38 1.48 15.55
N LYS A 151 -6.08 0.92 16.73
CA LYS A 151 -6.76 1.24 18.00
C LYS A 151 -6.06 2.38 18.76
N ASN A 152 -5.08 3.05 18.16
CA ASN A 152 -4.46 4.25 18.70
C ASN A 152 -5.41 5.45 18.58
N SER A 153 -5.12 6.53 19.31
CA SER A 153 -5.92 7.76 19.30
C SER A 153 -5.70 8.67 18.10
N LYS A 154 -4.69 8.37 17.27
CA LYS A 154 -4.35 9.12 16.06
C LYS A 154 -4.30 8.22 14.84
N ASN A 155 -4.37 8.83 13.66
CA ASN A 155 -4.25 8.12 12.40
C ASN A 155 -2.86 7.48 12.24
N ARG A 156 -2.83 6.26 11.72
CA ARG A 156 -1.60 5.61 11.25
C ARG A 156 -1.35 5.98 9.80
N LEU A 157 -0.09 6.28 9.48
CA LEU A 157 0.38 6.51 8.11
C LEU A 157 1.38 5.42 7.71
N THR A 158 1.10 4.73 6.63
CA THR A 158 1.94 3.66 6.08
C THR A 158 2.19 3.92 4.59
N LEU A 159 3.42 3.75 4.11
CA LEU A 159 3.68 3.63 2.68
C LEU A 159 3.52 2.16 2.28
N LEU A 160 2.60 1.91 1.37
CA LEU A 160 2.29 0.59 0.81
C LEU A 160 2.88 0.51 -0.59
N ILE A 161 3.48 -0.63 -0.93
CA ILE A 161 3.97 -0.96 -2.26
C ILE A 161 3.53 -2.38 -2.62
N ASP A 162 2.66 -2.49 -3.61
CA ASP A 162 2.33 -3.74 -4.26
C ASP A 162 3.25 -3.93 -5.46
N PHE A 163 3.92 -5.07 -5.55
CA PHE A 163 4.92 -5.30 -6.58
C PHE A 163 5.07 -6.78 -6.96
N TYR A 164 5.53 -6.99 -8.18
CA TYR A 164 6.02 -8.30 -8.62
C TYR A 164 7.51 -8.43 -8.35
N CYS A 165 7.90 -9.54 -7.73
CA CYS A 165 9.30 -9.83 -7.49
C CYS A 165 9.95 -10.39 -8.76
N GLU A 166 11.00 -9.74 -9.29
CA GLU A 166 11.72 -10.19 -10.50
C GLU A 166 12.25 -11.62 -10.42
N LYS A 167 12.46 -12.15 -9.22
CA LYS A 167 12.90 -13.53 -9.03
C LYS A 167 11.78 -14.57 -9.25
N GLU A 168 10.53 -14.14 -9.14
CA GLU A 168 9.35 -14.99 -9.24
C GLU A 168 8.56 -14.72 -10.52
N TYR A 169 8.67 -13.50 -11.07
CA TYR A 169 7.87 -13.01 -12.19
C TYR A 169 8.72 -12.20 -13.17
N ASN A 170 8.41 -12.29 -14.44
CA ASN A 170 9.03 -11.48 -15.50
C ASN A 170 8.07 -10.40 -16.01
N LYS A 171 8.55 -9.55 -16.94
CA LYS A 171 7.75 -8.47 -17.53
C LYS A 171 6.48 -8.96 -18.24
N LYS A 172 6.53 -10.16 -18.86
CA LYS A 172 5.36 -10.74 -19.54
C LYS A 172 4.28 -11.11 -18.52
N ASP A 173 4.70 -11.71 -17.39
CA ASP A 173 3.78 -12.06 -16.31
C ASP A 173 3.13 -10.82 -15.71
N PHE A 174 3.91 -9.76 -15.50
CA PHE A 174 3.40 -8.47 -15.02
C PHE A 174 2.38 -7.86 -16.01
N ASN A 175 2.70 -7.81 -17.29
CA ASN A 175 1.79 -7.27 -18.31
C ASN A 175 0.51 -8.10 -18.43
N GLN A 176 0.61 -9.43 -18.33
CA GLN A 176 -0.55 -10.32 -18.35
C GLN A 176 -1.43 -10.09 -17.12
N TYR A 177 -0.81 -9.90 -15.96
CA TYR A 177 -1.52 -9.57 -14.74
C TYR A 177 -2.27 -8.24 -14.84
N VAL A 178 -1.60 -7.17 -15.30
CA VAL A 178 -2.22 -5.86 -15.52
C VAL A 178 -3.40 -5.97 -16.48
N SER A 179 -3.26 -6.71 -17.57
CA SER A 179 -4.34 -6.97 -18.53
C SER A 179 -5.52 -7.72 -17.90
N ASN A 180 -5.24 -8.73 -17.08
CA ASN A 180 -6.29 -9.48 -16.40
C ASN A 180 -7.00 -8.66 -15.32
N TYR A 181 -6.24 -7.88 -14.58
CA TYR A 181 -6.77 -6.95 -13.58
C TYR A 181 -7.73 -5.95 -14.23
N ASN A 182 -7.33 -5.37 -15.35
CA ASN A 182 -8.18 -4.45 -16.12
C ASN A 182 -9.50 -5.10 -16.56
N LYS A 183 -9.51 -6.36 -16.94
CA LYS A 183 -10.73 -7.07 -17.36
C LYS A 183 -11.68 -7.38 -16.21
N VAL A 184 -11.14 -7.67 -15.02
CA VAL A 184 -11.94 -8.18 -13.89
C VAL A 184 -12.48 -7.04 -13.03
N TRP A 185 -11.76 -5.92 -12.95
CA TRP A 185 -11.98 -4.87 -11.95
C TRP A 185 -12.37 -3.51 -12.51
N GLY A 186 -12.61 -3.40 -13.82
CA GLY A 186 -12.76 -2.10 -14.47
C GLY A 186 -11.47 -1.30 -14.55
N GLY A 187 -10.40 -1.87 -14.03
CA GLY A 187 -9.03 -1.57 -14.39
C GLY A 187 -8.26 -0.56 -13.58
N LEU A 188 -6.98 -0.86 -13.51
CA LEU A 188 -5.97 0.08 -13.03
C LEU A 188 -5.88 1.33 -13.92
N ASP A 189 -6.23 1.24 -15.20
CA ASP A 189 -6.31 2.38 -16.10
C ASP A 189 -7.50 3.29 -15.74
N GLU A 190 -8.67 2.73 -15.42
CA GLU A 190 -9.82 3.50 -14.93
C GLU A 190 -9.54 4.17 -13.59
N LEU A 191 -8.87 3.48 -12.68
CA LEU A 191 -8.44 4.06 -11.41
C LEU A 191 -7.43 5.20 -11.64
N TYR A 192 -6.50 5.05 -12.60
CA TYR A 192 -5.59 6.12 -12.99
C TYR A 192 -6.36 7.34 -13.54
N GLU A 193 -7.31 7.13 -14.46
CA GLU A 193 -8.11 8.21 -15.03
C GLU A 193 -8.99 8.88 -13.96
N TRP A 194 -9.61 8.10 -13.08
CA TRP A 194 -10.36 8.63 -11.96
C TRP A 194 -9.50 9.55 -11.09
N TYR A 195 -8.27 9.11 -10.77
CA TYR A 195 -7.32 9.90 -9.99
C TYR A 195 -6.96 11.21 -10.69
N GLN A 196 -6.72 11.17 -12.00
CA GLN A 196 -6.43 12.37 -12.80
C GLN A 196 -7.62 13.33 -12.86
N LYS A 197 -8.85 12.82 -12.96
CA LYS A 197 -10.08 13.64 -12.92
C LYS A 197 -10.26 14.32 -11.57
N LYS A 198 -10.11 13.58 -10.47
CA LYS A 198 -10.19 14.13 -9.10
C LYS A 198 -9.14 15.21 -8.87
N LYS A 199 -7.92 15.01 -9.34
CA LYS A 199 -6.83 15.98 -9.21
C LYS A 199 -7.08 17.28 -9.96
N LYS A 200 -7.79 17.25 -11.09
CA LYS A 200 -8.17 18.46 -11.86
C LYS A 200 -9.34 19.20 -11.23
N ALA A 201 -10.15 18.55 -10.40
CA ALA A 201 -11.31 19.13 -9.74
C ALA A 201 -11.01 19.69 -8.33
N ALA A 202 -9.84 19.40 -7.78
CA ALA A 202 -9.35 19.89 -6.48
C ALA A 202 -8.51 21.15 -6.64
#